data_e966ee4ef32a8d9d7cf76b71754d5874
#
_entry.id   e966ee4ef32a8d9d7cf76b71754d5874
#
_cell.length_a   1.000
_cell.length_b   1.000
_cell.length_c   1.000
_cell.angle_alpha   90.00
_cell.angle_beta   90.00
_cell.angle_gamma   90.00
#
_symmetry.space_group_name_H-M   'P 1'
#
loop_
_entity.id
_entity.type
_entity.pdbx_description
1 polymer ?
#
loop_
_entity_poly.entity_id
_entity_poly.type
_entity_poly.pdbx_seq_one_letter_code
_entity_poly.pdbx_strand_id
1 'polypeptide(L)'
;MKGDGYAVANLSDLGEGPGFRKIRSNLGVTAFGANAIVLPPTYETGRHYHDEQEELYFLHSGRIAIEFGDGSSHELDPGGLAWVDASTVRKIRNLSDSEDAVYVVVGAKDGYVGRDGRQPEGETHR
;
A
#
# COMPACT_ATOMS: atom_id res chain seq x y z
N MET A 1 5.90 -5.59 20.59
CA MET A 1 5.43 -5.74 21.97
C MET A 1 3.92 -5.92 21.98
N LYS A 2 3.44 -6.99 22.60
CA LYS A 2 2.01 -7.33 22.63
C LYS A 2 1.53 -7.45 24.06
N GLY A 3 0.32 -7.00 24.30
CA GLY A 3 -0.38 -7.18 25.55
C GLY A 3 -1.80 -7.64 25.31
N ASP A 4 -2.64 -7.61 26.34
CA ASP A 4 -4.06 -7.95 26.21
C ASP A 4 -4.79 -6.81 25.54
N GLY A 5 -5.22 -7.02 24.28
CA GLY A 5 -5.99 -6.03 23.54
C GLY A 5 -5.18 -4.96 22.82
N TYR A 6 -3.84 -5.10 22.78
CA TYR A 6 -3.01 -4.13 22.06
C TYR A 6 -1.69 -4.74 21.58
N ALA A 7 -1.12 -4.09 20.56
CA ALA A 7 0.25 -4.36 20.11
C ALA A 7 0.84 -3.07 19.55
N VAL A 8 2.13 -2.87 19.76
CA VAL A 8 2.85 -1.69 19.25
C VAL A 8 4.16 -2.09 18.61
N ALA A 9 4.54 -1.39 17.55
CA ALA A 9 5.80 -1.59 16.87
C ALA A 9 6.13 -0.36 16.02
N ASN A 10 7.38 -0.20 15.69
CA ASN A 10 7.81 0.75 14.66
C ASN A 10 7.91 0.02 13.33
N LEU A 11 7.74 0.72 12.21
CA LEU A 11 7.89 0.09 10.89
C LEU A 11 9.24 -0.59 10.72
N SER A 12 10.29 0.00 11.30
CA SER A 12 11.65 -0.57 11.25
C SER A 12 11.76 -1.91 11.96
N ASP A 13 10.83 -2.24 12.85
CA ASP A 13 10.81 -3.54 13.54
C ASP A 13 10.18 -4.64 12.69
N LEU A 14 9.51 -4.27 11.58
CA LEU A 14 8.69 -5.19 10.79
C LEU A 14 9.38 -5.67 9.51
N GLY A 15 10.62 -5.26 9.27
CA GLY A 15 11.37 -5.71 8.12
C GLY A 15 12.50 -4.76 7.76
N GLU A 16 13.28 -5.14 6.76
CA GLU A 16 14.42 -4.38 6.28
C GLU A 16 14.37 -4.30 4.75
N GLY A 17 14.98 -3.24 4.20
CA GLY A 17 15.08 -3.06 2.76
C GLY A 17 13.74 -2.79 2.09
N PRO A 18 13.70 -2.84 0.75
CA PRO A 18 12.47 -2.65 0.00
C PRO A 18 11.44 -3.75 0.27
N GLY A 19 10.17 -3.42 0.08
CA GLY A 19 9.09 -4.38 0.16
C GLY A 19 8.11 -4.10 1.26
N PHE A 20 7.36 -5.14 1.64
CA PHE A 20 6.25 -5.00 2.57
C PHE A 20 6.68 -4.99 4.02
N ARG A 21 5.94 -4.21 4.81
CA ARG A 21 5.88 -4.32 6.27
C ARG A 21 4.47 -4.77 6.60
N LYS A 22 4.32 -6.02 7.02
CA LYS A 22 3.00 -6.65 7.19
C LYS A 22 2.38 -6.24 8.52
N ILE A 23 1.76 -5.07 8.54
CA ILE A 23 1.22 -4.47 9.76
C ILE A 23 0.13 -5.35 10.37
N ARG A 24 -0.85 -5.75 9.55
CA ARG A 24 -1.98 -6.53 10.06
C ARG A 24 -1.53 -7.80 10.77
N SER A 25 -0.75 -8.62 10.08
CA SER A 25 -0.35 -9.93 10.64
C SER A 25 0.61 -9.79 11.80
N ASN A 26 1.51 -8.81 11.77
CA ASN A 26 2.47 -8.62 12.84
C ASN A 26 1.84 -8.04 14.11
N LEU A 27 0.86 -7.15 13.97
CA LEU A 27 0.20 -6.53 15.12
C LEU A 27 -1.07 -7.27 15.55
N GLY A 28 -1.61 -8.14 14.70
CA GLY A 28 -2.80 -8.90 15.06
C GLY A 28 -4.11 -8.16 14.78
N VAL A 29 -4.12 -7.25 13.80
CA VAL A 29 -5.35 -6.58 13.39
C VAL A 29 -6.30 -7.59 12.75
N THR A 30 -7.57 -7.58 13.15
CA THR A 30 -8.55 -8.56 12.66
C THR A 30 -9.59 -7.97 11.72
N ALA A 31 -9.88 -6.67 11.81
CA ALA A 31 -11.03 -6.08 11.10
C ALA A 31 -10.68 -5.48 9.74
N PHE A 32 -9.41 -5.25 9.44
CA PHE A 32 -8.99 -4.66 8.18
C PHE A 32 -7.58 -5.10 7.83
N GLY A 33 -7.24 -5.00 6.56
CA GLY A 33 -5.88 -5.20 6.08
C GLY A 33 -5.06 -3.94 6.25
N ALA A 34 -3.79 -4.08 6.55
CA ALA A 34 -2.86 -2.96 6.65
C ALA A 34 -1.45 -3.43 6.34
N ASN A 35 -0.80 -2.72 5.44
CA ASN A 35 0.61 -2.91 5.10
C ASN A 35 1.26 -1.56 4.95
N ALA A 36 2.56 -1.50 5.21
CA ALA A 36 3.39 -0.42 4.69
C ALA A 36 4.26 -1.01 3.57
N ILE A 37 4.57 -0.20 2.59
CA ILE A 37 5.40 -0.61 1.48
C ILE A 37 6.55 0.38 1.36
N VAL A 38 7.77 -0.15 1.27
CA VAL A 38 8.98 0.62 1.03
C VAL A 38 9.35 0.42 -0.43
N LEU A 39 9.22 1.49 -1.22
CA LEU A 39 9.59 1.47 -2.64
C LEU A 39 11.00 2.06 -2.81
N PRO A 40 11.92 1.33 -3.43
CA PRO A 40 13.24 1.90 -3.72
C PRO A 40 13.13 3.00 -4.78
N PRO A 41 14.20 3.80 -4.97
CA PRO A 41 14.19 4.87 -5.96
C PRO A 41 13.76 4.38 -7.34
N THR A 42 12.96 5.17 -8.02
CA THR A 42 12.43 4.96 -9.38
C THR A 42 11.51 3.77 -9.56
N TYR A 43 11.37 2.92 -8.54
CA TYR A 43 10.54 1.71 -8.66
C TYR A 43 9.07 2.06 -8.86
N GLU A 44 8.40 1.28 -9.68
CA GLU A 44 6.95 1.36 -9.82
C GLU A 44 6.34 -0.02 -9.60
N THR A 45 5.19 -0.04 -8.95
CA THR A 45 4.42 -1.27 -8.75
C THR A 45 3.79 -1.67 -10.08
N GLY A 46 3.33 -2.92 -10.18
CA GLY A 46 2.46 -3.30 -11.27
C GLY A 46 1.09 -2.66 -11.12
N ARG A 47 0.33 -2.66 -12.20
CA ARG A 47 -1.06 -2.23 -12.19
C ARG A 47 -1.89 -3.32 -11.53
N HIS A 48 -2.80 -2.92 -10.64
CA HIS A 48 -3.67 -3.89 -9.97
C HIS A 48 -4.99 -3.26 -9.55
N TYR A 49 -5.94 -4.11 -9.23
CA TYR A 49 -7.22 -3.76 -8.65
C TYR A 49 -7.61 -4.87 -7.67
N HIS A 50 -8.70 -4.69 -6.96
CA HIS A 50 -9.20 -5.68 -6.01
C HIS A 50 -10.61 -6.12 -6.39
N ASP A 51 -11.01 -7.32 -5.93
CA ASP A 51 -12.37 -7.82 -6.19
C ASP A 51 -13.38 -7.17 -5.26
N GLU A 52 -13.04 -6.98 -4.00
CA GLU A 52 -13.99 -6.56 -2.97
C GLU A 52 -13.54 -5.38 -2.14
N GLN A 53 -12.26 -5.34 -1.70
CA GLN A 53 -11.85 -4.33 -0.73
C GLN A 53 -11.55 -2.98 -1.36
N GLU A 54 -11.99 -1.93 -0.70
CA GLU A 54 -11.51 -0.58 -0.99
C GLU A 54 -10.25 -0.32 -0.18
N GLU A 55 -9.45 0.65 -0.60
CA GLU A 55 -8.19 0.95 0.04
C GLU A 55 -8.00 2.45 0.29
N LEU A 56 -7.35 2.75 1.41
CA LEU A 56 -6.87 4.09 1.72
C LEU A 56 -5.35 4.05 1.75
N TYR A 57 -4.72 4.92 0.99
CA TYR A 57 -3.28 5.09 0.92
C TYR A 57 -2.88 6.34 1.67
N PHE A 58 -1.80 6.26 2.44
CA PHE A 58 -1.23 7.39 3.18
C PHE A 58 0.28 7.40 2.94
N LEU A 59 0.78 8.48 2.37
CA LEU A 59 2.23 8.62 2.16
C LEU A 59 2.90 9.11 3.44
N HIS A 60 3.79 8.29 3.96
CA HIS A 60 4.56 8.58 5.17
C HIS A 60 5.81 9.39 4.86
N SER A 61 6.57 8.99 3.83
CA SER A 61 7.80 9.68 3.46
C SER A 61 8.12 9.49 1.98
N GLY A 62 8.91 10.40 1.44
CA GLY A 62 9.26 10.40 0.04
C GLY A 62 8.20 11.12 -0.80
N ARG A 63 8.20 10.86 -2.10
CA ARG A 63 7.20 11.37 -3.03
C ARG A 63 6.79 10.27 -3.99
N ILE A 64 5.51 10.14 -4.23
CA ILE A 64 4.99 9.12 -5.15
C ILE A 64 4.02 9.75 -6.14
N ALA A 65 3.84 9.08 -7.27
CA ALA A 65 2.71 9.30 -8.14
C ALA A 65 1.81 8.08 -8.05
N ILE A 66 0.50 8.31 -7.92
CA ILE A 66 -0.48 7.24 -8.05
C ILE A 66 -1.19 7.44 -9.39
N GLU A 67 -1.18 6.39 -10.21
CA GLU A 67 -1.70 6.43 -11.57
C GLU A 67 -2.89 5.49 -11.67
N PHE A 68 -3.97 5.95 -12.30
CA PHE A 68 -5.22 5.22 -12.41
C PHE A 68 -5.46 4.72 -13.83
N GLY A 69 -6.36 3.73 -13.95
CA GLY A 69 -6.68 3.13 -15.24
C GLY A 69 -7.32 4.07 -16.25
N ASP A 70 -7.83 5.23 -15.81
CA ASP A 70 -8.38 6.25 -16.70
C ASP A 70 -7.28 7.13 -17.33
N GLY A 71 -6.01 6.88 -17.01
CA GLY A 71 -4.88 7.64 -17.51
C GLY A 71 -4.47 8.82 -16.64
N SER A 72 -5.22 9.12 -15.58
CA SER A 72 -4.84 10.21 -14.67
C SER A 72 -3.67 9.80 -13.77
N SER A 73 -2.89 10.79 -13.37
CA SER A 73 -1.74 10.60 -12.47
C SER A 73 -1.72 11.75 -11.47
N HIS A 74 -1.50 11.43 -10.21
CA HIS A 74 -1.53 12.40 -9.12
C HIS A 74 -0.32 12.21 -8.22
N GLU A 75 0.35 13.32 -7.89
CA GLU A 75 1.52 13.27 -7.02
C GLU A 75 1.11 13.48 -5.57
N LEU A 76 1.73 12.73 -4.68
CA LEU A 76 1.54 12.88 -3.24
C LEU A 76 2.88 13.20 -2.59
N ASP A 77 2.83 14.16 -1.66
CA ASP A 77 3.91 14.48 -0.74
C ASP A 77 3.61 13.85 0.62
N PRO A 78 4.56 13.82 1.57
CA PRO A 78 4.29 13.26 2.91
C PRO A 78 3.03 13.85 3.53
N GLY A 79 2.17 12.96 4.02
CA GLY A 79 0.84 13.32 4.48
C GLY A 79 -0.24 13.22 3.42
N GLY A 80 0.12 12.91 2.18
CA GLY A 80 -0.84 12.76 1.09
C GLY A 80 -1.71 11.52 1.26
N LEU A 81 -2.95 11.64 0.80
CA LEU A 81 -3.96 10.60 0.96
C LEU A 81 -4.63 10.29 -0.37
N ALA A 82 -4.96 9.02 -0.58
CA ALA A 82 -5.77 8.61 -1.72
C ALA A 82 -6.73 7.49 -1.27
N TRP A 83 -8.00 7.65 -1.61
CA TRP A 83 -8.97 6.57 -1.48
C TRP A 83 -9.20 5.96 -2.86
N VAL A 84 -9.25 4.64 -2.93
CA VAL A 84 -9.45 3.93 -4.20
C VAL A 84 -10.45 2.81 -3.94
N ASP A 85 -11.52 2.77 -4.75
CA ASP A 85 -12.46 1.67 -4.63
C ASP A 85 -11.84 0.36 -5.16
N ALA A 86 -12.55 -0.74 -4.95
CA ALA A 86 -11.99 -2.05 -5.25
C ALA A 86 -11.60 -2.21 -6.73
N SER A 87 -12.50 -1.89 -7.64
CA SER A 87 -12.33 -2.20 -9.06
C SER A 87 -11.46 -1.22 -9.84
N THR A 88 -11.08 -0.11 -9.25
CA THR A 88 -10.27 0.91 -9.93
C THR A 88 -8.83 0.44 -10.06
N VAL A 89 -8.34 0.32 -11.29
CA VAL A 89 -6.95 -0.04 -11.56
C VAL A 89 -6.03 1.09 -11.12
N ARG A 90 -4.96 0.75 -10.39
CA ARG A 90 -3.96 1.73 -9.94
C ARG A 90 -2.58 1.13 -9.95
N LYS A 91 -1.60 2.00 -10.00
CA LYS A 91 -0.20 1.67 -9.72
C LYS A 91 0.47 2.86 -9.05
N ILE A 92 1.57 2.59 -8.38
CA ILE A 92 2.31 3.61 -7.61
C ILE A 92 3.75 3.62 -8.09
N ARG A 93 4.29 4.83 -8.25
CA ARG A 93 5.66 5.03 -8.68
C ARG A 93 6.39 5.94 -7.70
N ASN A 94 7.59 5.54 -7.29
CA ASN A 94 8.47 6.42 -6.53
C ASN A 94 9.08 7.46 -7.48
N LEU A 95 8.85 8.73 -7.17
CA LEU A 95 9.30 9.84 -8.01
C LEU A 95 10.75 10.24 -7.76
N SER A 96 11.38 9.74 -6.69
CA SER A 96 12.78 10.05 -6.40
C SER A 96 13.71 9.08 -7.12
N ASP A 97 14.86 9.58 -7.55
CA ASP A 97 15.93 8.75 -8.10
C ASP A 97 17.00 8.40 -7.07
N SER A 98 16.84 8.83 -5.82
CA SER A 98 17.86 8.65 -4.78
C SER A 98 17.32 8.17 -3.44
N GLU A 99 16.03 8.30 -3.16
CA GLU A 99 15.46 8.01 -1.85
C GLU A 99 14.29 7.05 -1.94
N ASP A 100 14.11 6.24 -0.89
CA ASP A 100 12.95 5.38 -0.75
C ASP A 100 11.69 6.21 -0.53
N ALA A 101 10.55 5.65 -0.92
CA ALA A 101 9.25 6.17 -0.52
C ALA A 101 8.57 5.12 0.36
N VAL A 102 7.86 5.58 1.38
CA VAL A 102 7.14 4.69 2.30
C VAL A 102 5.69 5.13 2.37
N TYR A 103 4.79 4.23 2.04
CA TYR A 103 3.36 4.49 2.19
C TYR A 103 2.68 3.36 2.95
N VAL A 104 1.58 3.72 3.61
CA VAL A 104 0.72 2.78 4.33
C VAL A 104 -0.55 2.61 3.52
N VAL A 105 -1.01 1.38 3.40
CA VAL A 105 -2.28 1.09 2.74
C VAL A 105 -3.16 0.28 3.70
N VAL A 106 -4.41 0.70 3.83
CA VAL A 106 -5.42 0.05 4.67
C VAL A 106 -6.58 -0.34 3.77
N GLY A 107 -7.03 -1.57 3.89
CA GLY A 107 -8.12 -2.07 3.05
C GLY A 107 -9.09 -2.95 3.81
N ALA A 108 -10.36 -2.89 3.42
CA ALA A 108 -11.42 -3.71 4.01
C ALA A 108 -12.67 -3.66 3.14
N LYS A 109 -13.58 -4.59 3.40
CA LYS A 109 -14.95 -4.57 2.90
C LYS A 109 -15.80 -5.27 3.95
N ASP A 110 -16.41 -4.49 4.83
CA ASP A 110 -17.15 -5.02 5.97
C ASP A 110 -16.30 -5.99 6.82
N GLY A 111 -14.99 -5.70 6.93
CA GLY A 111 -14.02 -6.51 7.59
C GLY A 111 -12.81 -6.81 6.69
N TYR A 112 -11.88 -7.57 7.20
CA TYR A 112 -10.67 -7.93 6.47
C TYR A 112 -11.00 -8.83 5.27
N VAL A 113 -10.43 -8.50 4.12
CA VAL A 113 -10.49 -9.32 2.90
C VAL A 113 -9.05 -9.66 2.50
N GLY A 114 -8.74 -10.95 2.45
CA GLY A 114 -7.41 -11.41 2.08
C GLY A 114 -7.31 -11.79 0.61
N ARG A 115 -6.18 -11.48 -0.02
CA ARG A 115 -5.79 -12.00 -1.32
C ARG A 115 -6.78 -11.77 -2.46
N ASP A 116 -7.43 -10.62 -2.49
CA ASP A 116 -8.33 -10.27 -3.57
C ASP A 116 -7.70 -9.34 -4.62
N GLY A 117 -6.40 -9.09 -4.52
CA GLY A 117 -5.67 -8.31 -5.51
C GLY A 117 -5.61 -9.04 -6.85
N ARG A 118 -5.83 -8.31 -7.94
CA ARG A 118 -5.85 -8.81 -9.31
C ARG A 118 -5.01 -7.93 -10.20
N GLN A 119 -4.41 -8.54 -11.22
CA GLN A 119 -3.72 -7.80 -12.26
C GLN A 119 -4.64 -7.67 -13.46
N PRO A 120 -4.64 -6.51 -14.15
CA PRO A 120 -5.37 -6.39 -15.41
C PRO A 120 -4.89 -7.45 -16.40
N GLU A 121 -5.78 -7.85 -17.30
CA GLU A 121 -5.45 -8.87 -18.29
C GLU A 121 -4.19 -8.48 -19.09
N GLY A 122 -3.28 -9.42 -19.21
CA GLY A 122 -2.00 -9.21 -19.92
C GLY A 122 -0.89 -8.66 -19.03
N GLU A 123 -1.18 -8.28 -17.79
CA GLU A 123 -0.16 -7.80 -16.86
C GLU A 123 0.44 -8.98 -16.09
N THR A 124 1.75 -8.96 -15.94
CA THR A 124 2.48 -10.02 -15.22
C THR A 124 3.33 -9.49 -14.07
N HIS A 125 3.38 -8.18 -13.91
CA HIS A 125 4.22 -7.51 -12.92
C HIS A 125 3.34 -6.84 -11.86
N ARG A 126 3.75 -6.98 -10.59
CA ARG A 126 2.99 -6.42 -9.48
C ARG A 126 3.81 -5.55 -8.59
#